data_41c666ba6c01603683cc89a73060f570
#
_entry.id   41c666ba6c01603683cc89a73060f570
#
_cell.length_a   1.000
_cell.length_b   1.000
_cell.length_c   1.000
_cell.angle_alpha   90.00
_cell.angle_beta   90.00
_cell.angle_gamma   90.00
#
_symmetry.space_group_name_H-M   'P 1'
#
loop_
_entity.id
_entity.type
_entity.pdbx_description
1 polymer ?
#
loop_
_entity_poly.entity_id
_entity_poly.type
_entity_poly.pdbx_seq_one_letter_code
_entity_poly.pdbx_strand_id
1 'polypeptide(L)'
;YKRQAPMHEAAFELIEIPHVRQSGKNSADIRMVVDALDLCYTKSHVDTFVIISGDSDFSPLVSKLRENNKVVIGVGVKSSTSDLLIANCDEFIFYDDLVRESKKPQRGRRKAVTKKADKKKSTKTEDDKQQDGLDLVLETVEALLKDRGEQEKVWGSMVKQTLKRRKPGFNETYHGFRTFGQLLEEAQARNLLTLQLDEKSGGYIIKELIREDE
;
A
#
# COMPACT_ATOMS: atom_id res chain seq x y z
N TYR A 1 -0.98 26.80 19.08
CA TYR A 1 0.13 26.54 20.01
C TYR A 1 0.03 25.16 20.69
N LYS A 2 -1.13 24.71 21.18
CA LYS A 2 -1.28 23.42 21.90
C LYS A 2 -0.93 22.18 21.04
N ARG A 3 -0.96 22.28 19.71
CA ARG A 3 -0.64 21.16 18.80
C ARG A 3 0.80 21.22 18.27
N GLN A 4 1.51 22.33 18.44
CA GLN A 4 2.87 22.50 17.94
C GLN A 4 3.89 21.76 18.80
N ALA A 5 3.74 21.80 20.15
CA ALA A 5 4.69 21.13 21.04
C ALA A 5 4.86 19.62 20.76
N PRO A 6 3.78 18.81 20.61
CA PRO A 6 3.94 17.40 20.25
C PRO A 6 4.59 17.16 18.87
N MET A 7 4.42 18.08 17.93
CA MET A 7 5.07 17.97 16.61
C MET A 7 6.58 18.21 16.74
N HIS A 8 7.00 19.23 17.49
CA HIS A 8 8.40 19.47 17.77
C HIS A 8 9.06 18.35 18.57
N GLU A 9 8.34 17.78 19.56
CA GLU A 9 8.81 16.61 20.33
C GLU A 9 9.02 15.39 19.42
N ALA A 10 8.19 15.25 18.37
CA ALA A 10 8.31 14.21 17.34
C ALA A 10 9.29 14.58 16.22
N ALA A 11 10.10 15.64 16.38
CA ALA A 11 11.08 16.12 15.40
C ALA A 11 10.49 16.54 14.04
N PHE A 12 9.22 16.98 14.00
CA PHE A 12 8.65 17.58 12.79
C PHE A 12 9.15 19.01 12.63
N GLU A 13 9.57 19.36 11.42
CA GLU A 13 9.78 20.73 11.00
C GLU A 13 8.43 21.37 10.66
N LEU A 14 8.14 22.50 11.27
CA LEU A 14 6.91 23.26 11.03
C LEU A 14 7.22 24.45 10.12
N ILE A 15 6.65 24.44 8.92
CA ILE A 15 6.80 25.54 7.97
C ILE A 15 5.58 26.45 8.05
N GLU A 16 5.79 27.67 8.49
CA GLU A 16 4.73 28.70 8.57
C GLU A 16 4.59 29.41 7.22
N ILE A 17 3.36 29.46 6.72
CA ILE A 17 3.05 30.12 5.46
C ILE A 17 2.21 31.35 5.77
N PRO A 18 2.66 32.56 5.33
CA PRO A 18 1.91 33.79 5.58
C PRO A 18 0.51 33.73 4.96
N HIS A 19 -0.51 34.06 5.75
CA HIS A 19 -1.88 34.16 5.28
C HIS A 19 -2.06 35.41 4.40
N VAL A 20 -2.06 35.24 3.09
CA VAL A 20 -2.38 36.30 2.13
C VAL A 20 -3.84 36.15 1.71
N ARG A 21 -4.67 37.14 2.02
CA ARG A 21 -6.13 37.10 1.90
C ARG A 21 -6.69 36.81 0.49
N GLN A 22 -5.92 36.88 -0.58
CA GLN A 22 -6.42 36.77 -1.96
C GLN A 22 -5.82 35.66 -2.83
N SER A 23 -4.74 34.98 -2.45
CA SER A 23 -4.12 33.95 -3.31
C SER A 23 -3.69 32.68 -2.58
N GLY A 24 -4.14 32.46 -1.36
CA GLY A 24 -3.52 31.53 -0.42
C GLY A 24 -3.98 30.06 -0.46
N LYS A 25 -4.82 29.65 -1.43
CA LYS A 25 -5.36 28.27 -1.38
C LYS A 25 -4.30 27.19 -1.60
N ASN A 26 -3.26 27.44 -2.40
CA ASN A 26 -2.27 26.43 -2.80
C ASN A 26 -0.84 26.78 -2.36
N SER A 27 -0.64 27.79 -1.51
CA SER A 27 0.72 28.22 -1.14
C SER A 27 1.46 27.17 -0.32
N ALA A 28 0.75 26.38 0.50
CA ALA A 28 1.33 25.27 1.25
C ALA A 28 1.78 24.14 0.32
N ASP A 29 0.94 23.79 -0.65
CA ASP A 29 1.21 22.72 -1.60
C ASP A 29 2.39 23.07 -2.49
N ILE A 30 2.43 24.30 -3.00
CA ILE A 30 3.55 24.81 -3.79
C ILE A 30 4.85 24.79 -2.95
N ARG A 31 4.79 25.22 -1.69
CA ARG A 31 5.95 25.20 -0.82
C ARG A 31 6.47 23.77 -0.60
N MET A 32 5.58 22.82 -0.33
CA MET A 32 5.96 21.41 -0.19
C MET A 32 6.61 20.85 -1.46
N VAL A 33 6.07 21.19 -2.64
CA VAL A 33 6.64 20.79 -3.93
C VAL A 33 8.05 21.33 -4.11
N VAL A 34 8.26 22.63 -3.82
CA VAL A 34 9.57 23.29 -3.95
C VAL A 34 10.59 22.65 -3.01
N ASP A 35 10.23 22.48 -1.73
CA ASP A 35 11.12 21.90 -0.72
C ASP A 35 11.47 20.43 -1.03
N ALA A 36 10.49 19.64 -1.52
CA ALA A 36 10.74 18.27 -1.93
C ALA A 36 11.69 18.17 -3.13
N LEU A 37 11.54 19.05 -4.12
CA LEU A 37 12.44 19.11 -5.27
C LEU A 37 13.83 19.61 -4.86
N ASP A 38 13.92 20.62 -3.98
CA ASP A 38 15.20 21.06 -3.44
C ASP A 38 15.94 19.91 -2.74
N LEU A 39 15.27 19.17 -1.86
CA LEU A 39 15.84 17.97 -1.24
C LEU A 39 16.28 16.93 -2.27
N CYS A 40 15.46 16.69 -3.31
CA CYS A 40 15.76 15.73 -4.36
C CYS A 40 17.06 16.05 -5.09
N TYR A 41 17.30 17.34 -5.39
CA TYR A 41 18.48 17.77 -6.16
C TYR A 41 19.71 18.07 -5.30
N THR A 42 19.52 18.50 -4.05
CA THR A 42 20.64 18.92 -3.18
C THR A 42 21.13 17.80 -2.27
N LYS A 43 20.30 16.81 -1.94
CA LYS A 43 20.61 15.74 -1.00
C LYS A 43 20.69 14.38 -1.71
N SER A 44 21.84 14.07 -2.26
CA SER A 44 22.06 12.82 -3.02
C SER A 44 21.82 11.53 -2.22
N HIS A 45 21.99 11.59 -0.89
CA HIS A 45 21.78 10.45 0.02
C HIS A 45 20.30 10.18 0.32
N VAL A 46 19.37 11.09 -0.03
CA VAL A 46 17.93 10.87 0.09
C VAL A 46 17.46 10.16 -1.17
N ASP A 47 17.08 8.91 -1.04
CA ASP A 47 16.60 8.05 -2.13
C ASP A 47 15.10 7.76 -2.07
N THR A 48 14.47 7.99 -0.90
CA THR A 48 13.08 7.65 -0.64
C THR A 48 12.32 8.86 -0.11
N PHE A 49 11.17 9.16 -0.71
CA PHE A 49 10.25 10.23 -0.29
C PHE A 49 8.94 9.64 0.18
N VAL A 50 8.47 10.06 1.35
CA VAL A 50 7.15 9.71 1.87
C VAL A 50 6.25 10.93 1.80
N ILE A 51 5.20 10.88 0.96
CA ILE A 51 4.24 11.97 0.76
C ILE A 51 2.95 11.62 1.46
N ILE A 52 2.58 12.40 2.47
CA ILE A 52 1.35 12.20 3.25
C ILE A 52 0.29 13.17 2.74
N SER A 53 -0.45 12.75 1.73
CA SER A 53 -1.54 13.52 1.13
C SER A 53 -2.52 12.62 0.38
N GLY A 54 -3.73 13.12 0.15
CA GLY A 54 -4.72 12.47 -0.72
C GLY A 54 -4.96 13.24 -2.03
N ASP A 55 -4.30 14.37 -2.21
CA ASP A 55 -4.56 15.29 -3.31
C ASP A 55 -3.82 14.90 -4.58
N SER A 56 -4.57 14.85 -5.69
CA SER A 56 -4.03 14.59 -7.04
C SER A 56 -3.03 15.64 -7.52
N ASP A 57 -3.08 16.85 -6.96
CA ASP A 57 -2.21 17.96 -7.35
C ASP A 57 -0.72 17.66 -7.06
N PHE A 58 -0.43 16.67 -6.22
CA PHE A 58 0.93 16.16 -5.98
C PHE A 58 1.40 15.09 -6.98
N SER A 59 0.53 14.61 -7.89
CA SER A 59 0.93 13.61 -8.89
C SER A 59 2.10 14.06 -9.78
N PRO A 60 2.20 15.34 -10.22
CA PRO A 60 3.37 15.83 -10.95
C PRO A 60 4.66 15.80 -10.14
N LEU A 61 4.60 16.08 -8.83
CA LEU A 61 5.75 15.97 -7.93
C LEU A 61 6.23 14.53 -7.84
N VAL A 62 5.31 13.58 -7.63
CA VAL A 62 5.62 12.14 -7.58
C VAL A 62 6.31 11.70 -8.86
N SER A 63 5.75 12.05 -10.03
CA SER A 63 6.36 11.73 -11.33
C SER A 63 7.77 12.30 -11.44
N LYS A 64 7.98 13.56 -11.00
CA LYS A 64 9.29 14.22 -11.07
C LYS A 64 10.33 13.58 -10.15
N LEU A 65 9.95 13.17 -8.96
CA LEU A 65 10.84 12.46 -8.04
C LEU A 65 11.25 11.10 -8.63
N ARG A 66 10.30 10.35 -9.22
CA ARG A 66 10.57 9.06 -9.87
C ARG A 66 11.46 9.20 -11.11
N GLU A 67 11.28 10.25 -11.94
CA GLU A 67 12.19 10.57 -13.03
C GLU A 67 13.64 10.77 -12.55
N ASN A 68 13.82 11.26 -11.31
CA ASN A 68 15.12 11.41 -10.67
C ASN A 68 15.57 10.18 -9.87
N ASN A 69 15.02 9.01 -10.20
CA ASN A 69 15.35 7.71 -9.58
C ASN A 69 15.12 7.67 -8.07
N LYS A 70 14.11 8.40 -7.57
CA LYS A 70 13.69 8.36 -6.17
C LYS A 70 12.50 7.43 -6.01
N VAL A 71 12.46 6.70 -4.90
CA VAL A 71 11.31 5.88 -4.51
C VAL A 71 10.29 6.78 -3.82
N VAL A 72 9.03 6.71 -4.24
CA VAL A 72 7.95 7.52 -3.65
C VAL A 72 6.88 6.65 -3.02
N ILE A 73 6.71 6.82 -1.71
CA ILE A 73 5.69 6.15 -0.92
C ILE A 73 4.59 7.17 -0.58
N GLY A 74 3.39 6.94 -1.07
CA GLY A 74 2.22 7.75 -0.72
C GLY A 74 1.56 7.24 0.57
N VAL A 75 1.06 8.16 1.39
CA VAL A 75 0.24 7.83 2.57
C VAL A 75 -1.01 8.69 2.55
N GLY A 76 -2.18 8.09 2.64
CA GLY A 76 -3.44 8.84 2.62
C GLY A 76 -4.61 8.08 3.24
N VAL A 77 -5.76 8.76 3.33
CA VAL A 77 -7.00 8.19 3.83
C VAL A 77 -7.81 7.62 2.66
N LYS A 78 -8.32 6.40 2.81
CA LYS A 78 -9.03 5.66 1.74
C LYS A 78 -10.17 6.44 1.09
N SER A 79 -10.93 7.20 1.89
CA SER A 79 -12.12 7.93 1.43
C SER A 79 -11.82 9.24 0.71
N SER A 80 -10.59 9.76 0.80
CA SER A 80 -10.24 11.09 0.30
C SER A 80 -8.98 11.11 -0.57
N THR A 81 -8.41 9.95 -0.89
CA THR A 81 -7.24 9.87 -1.75
C THR A 81 -7.64 9.64 -3.19
N SER A 82 -7.03 10.41 -4.10
CA SER A 82 -7.20 10.27 -5.54
C SER A 82 -6.52 9.01 -6.08
N ASP A 83 -7.24 8.26 -6.93
CA ASP A 83 -6.68 7.09 -7.64
C ASP A 83 -5.47 7.46 -8.50
N LEU A 84 -5.44 8.68 -9.04
CA LEU A 84 -4.31 9.18 -9.83
C LEU A 84 -3.05 9.29 -8.98
N LEU A 85 -3.14 9.81 -7.76
CA LEU A 85 -1.99 9.88 -6.85
C LEU A 85 -1.50 8.49 -6.47
N ILE A 86 -2.43 7.59 -6.15
CA ILE A 86 -2.10 6.19 -5.80
C ILE A 86 -1.34 5.52 -6.93
N ALA A 87 -1.84 5.63 -8.17
CA ALA A 87 -1.24 4.99 -9.35
C ALA A 87 0.15 5.54 -9.69
N ASN A 88 0.46 6.78 -9.33
CA ASN A 88 1.76 7.39 -9.60
C ASN A 88 2.83 6.99 -8.57
N CYS A 89 2.47 6.61 -7.34
CA CYS A 89 3.42 6.20 -6.32
C CYS A 89 4.01 4.81 -6.61
N ASP A 90 5.20 4.53 -6.08
CA ASP A 90 5.80 3.18 -6.11
C ASP A 90 5.13 2.26 -5.09
N GLU A 91 4.70 2.82 -3.96
CA GLU A 91 3.91 2.17 -2.92
C GLU A 91 2.91 3.15 -2.33
N PHE A 92 1.73 2.68 -1.95
CA PHE A 92 0.73 3.50 -1.27
C PHE A 92 0.23 2.81 0.00
N ILE A 93 0.24 3.54 1.12
CA ILE A 93 -0.18 3.06 2.43
C ILE A 93 -1.45 3.80 2.85
N PHE A 94 -2.53 3.06 3.10
CA PHE A 94 -3.74 3.68 3.64
C PHE A 94 -3.65 3.80 5.16
N TYR A 95 -3.76 5.03 5.66
CA TYR A 95 -3.76 5.33 7.11
C TYR A 95 -4.82 4.53 7.88
N ASP A 96 -5.98 4.30 7.24
CA ASP A 96 -7.07 3.51 7.81
C ASP A 96 -6.64 2.08 8.18
N ASP A 97 -5.74 1.51 7.39
CA ASP A 97 -5.23 0.15 7.62
C ASP A 97 -4.24 0.13 8.79
N LEU A 98 -3.36 1.13 8.90
CA LEU A 98 -2.42 1.27 10.03
C LEU A 98 -3.15 1.40 11.39
N VAL A 99 -4.20 2.24 11.44
CA VAL A 99 -4.97 2.44 12.68
C VAL A 99 -5.75 1.17 13.06
N ARG A 100 -6.17 0.38 12.08
CA ARG A 100 -6.90 -0.88 12.36
C ARG A 100 -5.98 -1.96 12.92
N GLU A 101 -4.74 -2.05 12.47
CA GLU A 101 -3.74 -2.96 13.03
C GLU A 101 -3.43 -2.64 14.50
N SER A 102 -3.29 -1.36 14.83
CA SER A 102 -3.04 -0.92 16.21
C SER A 102 -4.20 -1.20 17.17
N LYS A 103 -5.42 -1.38 16.66
CA LYS A 103 -6.63 -1.65 17.43
C LYS A 103 -6.99 -3.12 17.59
N LYS A 104 -6.19 -4.08 17.09
CA LYS A 104 -6.44 -5.51 17.35
C LYS A 104 -6.22 -5.77 18.84
N PRO A 105 -7.27 -6.08 19.64
CA PRO A 105 -7.11 -6.31 21.07
C PRO A 105 -6.30 -7.59 21.29
N GLN A 106 -5.30 -7.52 22.17
CA GLN A 106 -4.78 -8.72 22.84
C GLN A 106 -5.97 -9.53 23.36
N ARG A 107 -6.10 -10.77 22.95
CA ARG A 107 -7.17 -11.68 23.36
C ARG A 107 -7.22 -11.81 24.88
N GLY A 108 -8.10 -11.05 25.51
CA GLY A 108 -8.55 -11.18 26.90
C GLY A 108 -10.04 -11.50 26.88
N ARG A 109 -10.37 -12.71 27.30
CA ARG A 109 -11.66 -13.33 27.68
C ARG A 109 -12.90 -12.43 27.74
N ARG A 110 -13.90 -12.84 26.93
CA ARG A 110 -15.37 -12.89 27.14
C ARG A 110 -16.09 -11.75 27.89
N LYS A 111 -17.07 -11.12 27.22
CA LYS A 111 -18.50 -11.20 27.58
C LYS A 111 -19.37 -10.73 26.40
N ALA A 112 -20.36 -11.58 26.10
CA ALA A 112 -21.42 -11.29 25.15
C ALA A 112 -22.45 -10.35 25.79
N VAL A 113 -22.91 -9.32 25.07
CA VAL A 113 -24.25 -8.71 25.23
C VAL A 113 -24.68 -8.07 23.90
N THR A 114 -25.71 -8.64 23.33
CA THR A 114 -26.82 -8.20 22.49
C THR A 114 -26.88 -6.81 21.88
N LYS A 115 -27.09 -6.84 20.54
CA LYS A 115 -28.02 -6.12 19.63
C LYS A 115 -28.34 -4.64 19.86
N LYS A 116 -28.06 -3.79 18.82
CA LYS A 116 -29.13 -3.17 18.00
C LYS A 116 -28.54 -2.62 16.68
N ALA A 117 -29.33 -2.81 15.65
CA ALA A 117 -29.08 -2.42 14.27
C ALA A 117 -29.07 -0.89 14.09
N ASP A 118 -28.21 -0.36 13.20
CA ASP A 118 -28.66 0.51 12.14
C ASP A 118 -27.57 0.83 11.11
N LYS A 119 -28.02 0.76 9.84
CA LYS A 119 -27.55 1.38 8.60
C LYS A 119 -26.24 0.93 7.94
N LYS A 120 -26.47 0.09 6.94
CA LYS A 120 -25.75 -0.13 5.68
C LYS A 120 -24.79 0.98 5.26
N LYS A 121 -23.48 0.66 5.42
CA LYS A 121 -22.46 0.84 4.39
C LYS A 121 -21.87 -0.55 4.22
N SER A 122 -21.80 -1.06 3.01
CA SER A 122 -21.33 -2.40 2.68
C SER A 122 -19.86 -2.57 3.12
N THR A 123 -19.68 -2.98 4.36
CA THR A 123 -18.39 -3.50 4.81
C THR A 123 -18.29 -4.88 4.19
N LYS A 124 -17.41 -5.03 3.16
CA LYS A 124 -16.99 -6.35 2.68
C LYS A 124 -16.64 -7.19 3.90
N THR A 125 -17.11 -8.41 3.94
CA THR A 125 -16.78 -9.37 5.01
C THR A 125 -15.28 -9.64 5.02
N GLU A 126 -14.73 -10.19 6.10
CA GLU A 126 -13.30 -10.54 6.12
C GLU A 126 -12.98 -11.58 5.04
N ASP A 127 -13.90 -12.49 4.78
CA ASP A 127 -13.79 -13.50 3.72
C ASP A 127 -13.77 -12.87 2.32
N ASP A 128 -14.64 -11.87 2.05
CA ASP A 128 -14.64 -11.16 0.76
C ASP A 128 -13.30 -10.44 0.50
N LYS A 129 -12.65 -9.90 1.54
CA LYS A 129 -11.34 -9.24 1.40
C LYS A 129 -10.21 -10.23 1.16
N GLN A 130 -10.27 -11.39 1.80
CA GLN A 130 -9.29 -12.45 1.57
C GLN A 130 -9.40 -12.93 0.12
N GLN A 131 -10.61 -13.15 -0.37
CA GLN A 131 -10.85 -13.54 -1.76
C GLN A 131 -10.35 -12.49 -2.73
N ASP A 132 -10.67 -11.19 -2.53
CA ASP A 132 -10.12 -10.11 -3.35
C ASP A 132 -8.58 -10.13 -3.41
N GLY A 133 -7.91 -10.43 -2.28
CA GLY A 133 -6.45 -10.52 -2.22
C GLY A 133 -5.89 -11.70 -3.00
N LEU A 134 -6.55 -12.85 -2.90
CA LEU A 134 -6.20 -14.07 -3.64
C LEU A 134 -6.38 -13.85 -5.15
N ASP A 135 -7.50 -13.28 -5.57
CA ASP A 135 -7.81 -13.02 -6.99
C ASP A 135 -6.74 -12.10 -7.64
N LEU A 136 -6.30 -11.06 -6.91
CA LEU A 136 -5.24 -10.17 -7.38
C LEU A 136 -3.90 -10.88 -7.56
N VAL A 137 -3.57 -11.81 -6.67
CA VAL A 137 -2.34 -12.61 -6.77
C VAL A 137 -2.44 -13.57 -7.94
N LEU A 138 -3.56 -14.27 -8.10
CA LEU A 138 -3.78 -15.23 -9.20
C LEU A 138 -3.69 -14.53 -10.56
N GLU A 139 -4.35 -13.38 -10.74
CA GLU A 139 -4.26 -12.56 -11.95
C GLU A 139 -2.80 -12.17 -12.27
N THR A 140 -2.04 -11.82 -11.23
CA THR A 140 -0.64 -11.42 -11.40
C THR A 140 0.25 -12.62 -11.75
N VAL A 141 0.02 -13.78 -11.12
CA VAL A 141 0.72 -15.03 -11.42
C VAL A 141 0.45 -15.48 -12.85
N GLU A 142 -0.83 -15.44 -13.28
CA GLU A 142 -1.22 -15.80 -14.64
C GLU A 142 -0.51 -14.92 -15.69
N ALA A 143 -0.47 -13.61 -15.45
CA ALA A 143 0.24 -12.68 -16.33
C ALA A 143 1.74 -13.01 -16.42
N LEU A 144 2.39 -13.28 -15.27
CA LEU A 144 3.81 -13.62 -15.23
C LEU A 144 4.15 -14.95 -15.91
N LEU A 145 3.28 -15.95 -15.76
CA LEU A 145 3.46 -17.25 -16.43
C LEU A 145 3.29 -17.14 -17.94
N LYS A 146 2.35 -16.29 -18.42
CA LYS A 146 2.19 -16.01 -19.86
C LYS A 146 3.39 -15.29 -20.47
N ASP A 147 3.94 -14.31 -19.76
CA ASP A 147 5.05 -13.50 -20.29
C ASP A 147 6.38 -14.27 -20.34
N ARG A 148 6.60 -15.21 -19.43
CA ARG A 148 7.89 -15.90 -19.25
C ARG A 148 7.98 -17.29 -19.87
N GLY A 149 6.85 -17.91 -20.22
CA GLY A 149 6.79 -19.27 -20.72
C GLY A 149 7.07 -20.33 -19.63
N GLU A 150 6.88 -21.60 -19.98
CA GLU A 150 6.93 -22.75 -19.03
C GLU A 150 8.32 -23.05 -18.43
N GLN A 151 9.38 -22.41 -18.92
CA GLN A 151 10.76 -22.73 -18.50
C GLN A 151 11.33 -21.82 -17.41
N GLU A 152 10.75 -20.66 -17.16
CA GLU A 152 11.25 -19.74 -16.15
C GLU A 152 10.50 -19.88 -14.82
N LYS A 153 11.28 -19.95 -13.72
CA LYS A 153 10.73 -20.02 -12.35
C LYS A 153 10.07 -18.69 -11.96
N VAL A 154 8.80 -18.74 -11.57
CA VAL A 154 8.10 -17.58 -11.01
C VAL A 154 8.25 -17.60 -9.49
N TRP A 155 8.99 -16.63 -8.96
CA TRP A 155 9.21 -16.50 -7.52
C TRP A 155 8.10 -15.68 -6.88
N GLY A 156 7.72 -16.02 -5.65
CA GLY A 156 6.75 -15.26 -4.88
C GLY A 156 7.15 -13.78 -4.68
N SER A 157 8.45 -13.50 -4.54
CA SER A 157 8.97 -12.12 -4.49
C SER A 157 8.71 -11.35 -5.78
N MET A 158 8.82 -11.99 -6.94
CA MET A 158 8.53 -11.37 -8.24
C MET A 158 7.04 -11.05 -8.37
N VAL A 159 6.19 -11.98 -7.94
CA VAL A 159 4.72 -11.75 -7.91
C VAL A 159 4.40 -10.56 -7.04
N LYS A 160 4.98 -10.48 -5.83
CA LYS A 160 4.79 -9.34 -4.92
C LYS A 160 5.23 -8.01 -5.56
N GLN A 161 6.41 -7.98 -6.18
CA GLN A 161 6.91 -6.78 -6.86
C GLN A 161 6.03 -6.35 -8.03
N THR A 162 5.64 -7.30 -8.89
CA THR A 162 4.76 -7.03 -10.03
C THR A 162 3.40 -6.54 -9.58
N LEU A 163 2.83 -7.16 -8.54
CA LEU A 163 1.56 -6.76 -7.96
C LEU A 163 1.62 -5.33 -7.38
N LYS A 164 2.67 -4.99 -6.63
CA LYS A 164 2.87 -3.63 -6.11
C LYS A 164 3.06 -2.60 -7.23
N ARG A 165 3.75 -2.95 -8.31
CA ARG A 165 3.89 -2.07 -9.48
C ARG A 165 2.57 -1.82 -10.21
N ARG A 166 1.71 -2.84 -10.34
CA ARG A 166 0.38 -2.73 -10.98
C ARG A 166 -0.65 -2.09 -10.06
N LYS A 167 -0.57 -2.35 -8.76
CA LYS A 167 -1.50 -1.87 -7.72
C LYS A 167 -0.71 -1.39 -6.49
N PRO A 168 -0.19 -0.16 -6.49
CA PRO A 168 0.63 0.39 -5.40
C PRO A 168 -0.06 0.38 -4.03
N GLY A 169 -1.39 0.45 -4.01
CA GLY A 169 -2.21 0.34 -2.79
C GLY A 169 -2.45 -1.08 -2.27
N PHE A 170 -1.84 -2.10 -2.90
CA PHE A 170 -1.96 -3.48 -2.41
C PHE A 170 -1.22 -3.65 -1.08
N ASN A 171 -1.94 -4.15 -0.08
CA ASN A 171 -1.39 -4.48 1.23
C ASN A 171 -1.97 -5.81 1.71
N GLU A 172 -1.11 -6.79 1.94
CA GLU A 172 -1.49 -8.12 2.39
C GLU A 172 -2.26 -8.10 3.72
N THR A 173 -1.93 -7.17 4.63
CA THR A 173 -2.62 -7.08 5.93
C THR A 173 -4.04 -6.54 5.80
N TYR A 174 -4.31 -5.71 4.79
CA TYR A 174 -5.68 -5.31 4.45
C TYR A 174 -6.55 -6.51 4.07
N HIS A 175 -5.96 -7.47 3.37
CA HIS A 175 -6.59 -8.72 2.96
C HIS A 175 -6.57 -9.81 4.05
N GLY A 176 -6.14 -9.48 5.28
CA GLY A 176 -6.18 -10.38 6.43
C GLY A 176 -4.94 -11.27 6.61
N PHE A 177 -3.91 -11.12 5.78
CA PHE A 177 -2.69 -11.91 5.84
C PHE A 177 -1.56 -11.14 6.53
N ARG A 178 -0.76 -11.78 7.37
CA ARG A 178 0.37 -11.13 8.07
C ARG A 178 1.57 -10.91 7.15
N THR A 179 1.75 -11.80 6.18
CA THR A 179 2.86 -11.76 5.22
C THR A 179 2.36 -12.18 3.84
N PHE A 180 3.09 -11.80 2.80
CA PHE A 180 2.80 -12.25 1.44
C PHE A 180 2.98 -13.76 1.28
N GLY A 181 3.93 -14.37 2.02
CA GLY A 181 4.09 -15.82 2.07
C GLY A 181 2.84 -16.52 2.57
N GLN A 182 2.23 -16.03 3.66
CA GLN A 182 0.99 -16.58 4.19
C GLN A 182 -0.18 -16.48 3.19
N LEU A 183 -0.23 -15.42 2.38
CA LEU A 183 -1.25 -15.28 1.33
C LEU A 183 -1.04 -16.34 0.24
N LEU A 184 0.21 -16.62 -0.15
CA LEU A 184 0.53 -17.69 -1.11
C LEU A 184 0.19 -19.09 -0.53
N GLU A 185 0.50 -19.33 0.75
CA GLU A 185 0.16 -20.58 1.45
C GLU A 185 -1.36 -20.81 1.49
N GLU A 186 -2.14 -19.76 1.73
CA GLU A 186 -3.60 -19.82 1.69
C GLU A 186 -4.11 -20.12 0.27
N ALA A 187 -3.50 -19.52 -0.77
CA ALA A 187 -3.84 -19.83 -2.15
C ALA A 187 -3.58 -21.30 -2.48
N GLN A 188 -2.49 -21.90 -1.98
CA GLN A 188 -2.23 -23.33 -2.09
C GLN A 188 -3.22 -24.16 -1.29
N ALA A 189 -3.55 -23.76 -0.05
CA ALA A 189 -4.52 -24.48 0.79
C ALA A 189 -5.93 -24.52 0.15
N ARG A 190 -6.27 -23.52 -0.66
CA ARG A 190 -7.51 -23.47 -1.46
C ARG A 190 -7.38 -24.15 -2.81
N ASN A 191 -6.28 -24.85 -3.09
CA ASN A 191 -6.00 -25.51 -4.37
C ASN A 191 -6.04 -24.56 -5.60
N LEU A 192 -5.65 -23.30 -5.43
CA LEU A 192 -5.63 -22.31 -6.51
C LEU A 192 -4.30 -22.28 -7.26
N LEU A 193 -3.20 -22.68 -6.60
CA LEU A 193 -1.87 -22.78 -7.18
C LEU A 193 -1.01 -23.81 -6.44
N THR A 194 0.09 -24.24 -7.08
CA THR A 194 1.09 -25.14 -6.49
C THR A 194 2.36 -24.37 -6.16
N LEU A 195 2.80 -24.45 -4.90
CA LEU A 195 4.06 -23.85 -4.42
C LEU A 195 5.14 -24.93 -4.22
N GLN A 196 6.37 -24.51 -4.47
CA GLN A 196 7.56 -25.24 -4.06
C GLN A 196 8.42 -24.32 -3.20
N LEU A 197 8.76 -24.78 -2.00
CA LEU A 197 9.72 -24.09 -1.15
C LEU A 197 11.14 -24.32 -1.69
N ASP A 198 11.90 -23.26 -1.86
CA ASP A 198 13.33 -23.34 -2.17
C ASP A 198 14.15 -23.35 -0.88
N GLU A 199 14.77 -24.46 -0.56
CA GLU A 199 15.53 -24.63 0.69
C GLU A 199 16.72 -23.67 0.84
N LYS A 200 17.26 -23.17 -0.28
CA LYS A 200 18.43 -22.27 -0.25
C LYS A 200 18.06 -20.83 0.08
N SER A 201 16.96 -20.33 -0.48
CA SER A 201 16.54 -18.94 -0.31
C SER A 201 15.41 -18.79 0.72
N GLY A 202 14.72 -19.89 1.10
CA GLY A 202 13.53 -19.87 1.93
C GLY A 202 12.32 -19.23 1.24
N GLY A 203 12.42 -18.97 -0.07
CA GLY A 203 11.36 -18.37 -0.87
C GLY A 203 10.45 -19.40 -1.53
N TYR A 204 9.24 -18.97 -1.88
CA TYR A 204 8.29 -19.80 -2.64
C TYR A 204 8.49 -19.63 -4.14
N ILE A 205 8.50 -20.75 -4.87
CA ILE A 205 8.43 -20.82 -6.33
C ILE A 205 7.03 -21.31 -6.69
N ILE A 206 6.36 -20.60 -7.59
CA ILE A 206 5.05 -20.98 -8.10
C ILE A 206 5.26 -21.88 -9.31
N LYS A 207 4.70 -23.09 -9.26
CA LYS A 207 4.84 -24.10 -10.31
C LYS A 207 3.76 -23.98 -11.36
N GLU A 208 2.52 -23.90 -10.93
CA GLU A 208 1.35 -23.90 -11.81
C GLU A 208 0.14 -23.26 -11.11
N LEU A 209 -0.78 -22.76 -11.91
CA LEU A 209 -2.11 -22.37 -11.48
C LEU A 209 -3.04 -23.56 -11.69
N ILE A 210 -3.79 -23.91 -10.64
CA ILE A 210 -4.82 -24.93 -10.71
C ILE A 210 -6.09 -24.22 -11.19
N ARG A 211 -6.51 -24.49 -12.43
CA ARG A 211 -7.82 -24.04 -12.93
C ARG A 211 -8.83 -25.10 -12.54
N GLU A 212 -9.93 -24.71 -11.93
CA GLU A 212 -11.13 -25.54 -11.92
C GLU A 212 -11.61 -25.58 -13.38
N ASP A 213 -11.38 -26.70 -14.07
CA ASP A 213 -12.01 -26.96 -15.37
C ASP A 213 -13.52 -27.01 -15.13
N GLU A 214 -14.27 -26.15 -15.82
CA GLU A 214 -15.74 -26.22 -15.91
C GLU A 214 -16.23 -27.54 -16.50
#